data_c5d310a22bdccae7af3d3e26e6e3cae8
#
_entry.id   c5d310a22bdccae7af3d3e26e6e3cae8
#
_cell.length_a   1.000
_cell.length_b   1.000
_cell.length_c   1.000
_cell.angle_alpha   90.00
_cell.angle_beta   90.00
_cell.angle_gamma   90.00
#
_symmetry.space_group_name_H-M   'P 1'
#
loop_
_entity.id
_entity.type
_entity.pdbx_description
1 polymer ?
#
loop_
_entity_poly.entity_id
_entity_poly.type
_entity_poly.pdbx_seq_one_letter_code
_entity_poly.pdbx_strand_id
1 'polypeptide(L)'
;MSRLDVLRSLWTDTCTVYTQASEVDTVTKRTMHTETAVITDEPCKLSFYNAGSTVGVTDHAPETEQGTKLFLSKDVNIPAGSKIVVTRAGREFIYKASGEPKIFTYHQEIELELFERWA
;
A
#
# COMPACT_ATOMS: atom_id res chain seq x y z
N MET A 1 2.30 -26.55 10.37
CA MET A 1 2.32 -25.19 9.78
C MET A 1 2.26 -24.15 10.86
N SER A 2 3.09 -23.12 10.77
CA SER A 2 2.99 -21.98 11.66
C SER A 2 1.77 -21.11 11.26
N ARG A 3 1.33 -20.28 12.19
CA ARG A 3 0.25 -19.32 11.88
C ARG A 3 0.65 -18.34 10.77
N LEU A 4 1.92 -18.01 10.69
CA LEU A 4 2.43 -17.15 9.64
C LEU A 4 2.29 -17.82 8.26
N ASP A 5 2.57 -19.12 8.17
CA ASP A 5 2.42 -19.86 6.91
C ASP A 5 0.95 -19.91 6.48
N VAL A 6 0.04 -20.08 7.42
CA VAL A 6 -1.39 -20.05 7.13
C VAL A 6 -1.81 -18.67 6.61
N LEU A 7 -1.35 -17.60 7.24
CA LEU A 7 -1.64 -16.23 6.77
C LEU A 7 -1.07 -16.00 5.38
N ARG A 8 0.16 -16.40 5.13
CA ARG A 8 0.79 -16.24 3.83
C ARG A 8 0.04 -16.97 2.73
N SER A 9 -0.55 -18.11 3.03
CA SER A 9 -1.34 -18.86 2.05
C SER A 9 -2.60 -18.10 1.62
N LEU A 10 -3.08 -17.15 2.43
CA LEU A 10 -4.21 -16.29 2.11
C LEU A 10 -3.81 -15.06 1.29
N TRP A 11 -2.52 -14.75 1.24
CA TRP A 11 -2.00 -13.60 0.53
C TRP A 11 -1.72 -13.98 -0.93
N THR A 12 -2.76 -13.89 -1.74
CA THR A 12 -2.74 -14.31 -3.14
C THR A 12 -2.31 -13.22 -4.12
N ASP A 13 -2.19 -12.00 -3.63
CA ASP A 13 -1.74 -10.88 -4.43
C ASP A 13 -0.23 -10.67 -4.24
N THR A 14 0.39 -9.92 -5.13
CA THR A 14 1.79 -9.52 -5.00
C THR A 14 1.91 -8.02 -5.11
N CYS A 15 2.90 -7.44 -4.47
CA CYS A 15 3.16 -6.01 -4.59
C CYS A 15 4.63 -5.72 -4.83
N THR A 16 4.86 -4.63 -5.55
CA THR A 16 6.19 -4.05 -5.76
C THR A 16 6.15 -2.64 -5.22
N VAL A 17 7.11 -2.29 -4.39
CA VAL A 17 7.17 -0.99 -3.72
C VAL A 17 8.28 -0.16 -4.32
N TYR A 18 7.93 1.05 -4.73
CA TYR A 18 8.86 2.02 -5.30
C TYR A 18 9.01 3.22 -4.39
N THR A 19 10.23 3.71 -4.27
CA THR A 19 10.50 4.99 -3.64
C THR A 19 11.03 5.95 -4.69
N GLN A 20 10.85 7.24 -4.46
CA GLN A 20 11.36 8.27 -5.32
C GLN A 20 12.63 8.85 -4.72
N ALA A 21 13.68 8.94 -5.54
CA ALA A 21 14.89 9.69 -5.22
C ALA A 21 14.94 10.91 -6.10
N SER A 22 15.34 12.05 -5.53
CA SER A 22 15.59 13.28 -6.26
C SER A 22 17.08 13.51 -6.35
N GLU A 23 17.59 13.68 -7.56
CA GLU A 23 18.98 14.01 -7.78
C GLU A 23 19.06 15.30 -8.61
N VAL A 24 20.01 16.15 -8.27
CA VAL A 24 20.29 17.36 -9.05
C VAL A 24 21.42 17.05 -10.02
N ASP A 25 21.14 17.18 -11.31
CA ASP A 25 22.19 17.09 -12.33
C ASP A 25 23.10 18.31 -12.20
N THR A 26 24.38 18.06 -11.94
CA THR A 26 25.36 19.13 -11.73
C THR A 26 25.68 19.89 -13.01
N VAL A 27 25.40 19.30 -14.17
CA VAL A 27 25.68 19.94 -15.48
C VAL A 27 24.51 20.81 -15.91
N THR A 28 23.27 20.30 -15.84
CA THR A 28 22.08 21.03 -16.30
C THR A 28 21.34 21.74 -15.17
N LYS A 29 21.68 21.46 -13.92
CA LYS A 29 21.01 21.94 -12.71
C LYS A 29 19.53 21.57 -12.65
N ARG A 30 19.14 20.54 -13.39
CA ARG A 30 17.77 20.03 -13.35
C ARG A 30 17.64 19.01 -12.22
N THR A 31 16.52 19.04 -11.54
CA THR A 31 16.16 18.01 -10.58
C THR A 31 15.61 16.81 -11.35
N MET A 32 16.27 15.68 -11.20
CA MET A 32 15.81 14.42 -11.78
C MET A 32 15.13 13.59 -10.70
N HIS A 33 13.99 13.01 -11.04
CA HIS A 33 13.27 12.11 -10.16
C HIS A 33 13.38 10.70 -10.70
N THR A 34 13.89 9.79 -9.88
CA THR A 34 14.01 8.39 -10.25
C THR A 34 13.19 7.53 -9.30
N GLU A 35 12.47 6.57 -9.86
CA GLU A 35 11.78 5.56 -9.07
C GLU A 35 12.69 4.36 -8.90
N THR A 36 12.80 3.87 -7.68
CA THR A 36 13.59 2.68 -7.37
C THR A 36 12.70 1.65 -6.71
N ALA A 37 12.68 0.43 -7.26
CA ALA A 37 11.99 -0.68 -6.63
C ALA A 37 12.80 -1.18 -5.44
N VAL A 38 12.24 -1.04 -4.24
CA VAL A 38 12.89 -1.47 -3.01
C VAL A 38 12.38 -2.81 -2.52
N ILE A 39 11.19 -3.20 -2.95
CA ILE A 39 10.57 -4.49 -2.64
C ILE A 39 9.92 -4.97 -3.93
N THR A 40 10.16 -6.22 -4.31
CA THR A 40 9.63 -6.80 -5.56
C THR A 40 8.88 -8.09 -5.26
N ASP A 41 7.70 -8.21 -5.88
CA ASP A 41 6.86 -9.42 -5.83
C ASP A 41 6.63 -9.96 -4.41
N GLU A 42 6.37 -9.07 -3.47
CA GLU A 42 6.07 -9.45 -2.09
C GLU A 42 4.65 -9.97 -1.97
N PRO A 43 4.45 -11.15 -1.39
CA PRO A 43 3.09 -11.66 -1.14
C PRO A 43 2.30 -10.71 -0.24
N CYS A 44 1.07 -10.45 -0.64
CA CYS A 44 0.20 -9.53 0.09
C CYS A 44 -1.26 -9.83 -0.19
N LYS A 45 -2.13 -9.12 0.50
CA LYS A 45 -3.57 -9.18 0.26
C LYS A 45 -4.14 -7.76 0.23
N LEU A 46 -4.74 -7.42 -0.90
CA LEU A 46 -5.44 -6.16 -1.06
C LEU A 46 -6.86 -6.31 -0.53
N SER A 47 -7.26 -5.46 0.39
CA SER A 47 -8.58 -5.50 1.00
C SER A 47 -9.28 -4.15 0.89
N PHE A 48 -10.56 -4.19 0.56
CA PHE A 48 -11.40 -3.02 0.48
C PHE A 48 -12.39 -3.03 1.63
N TYR A 49 -12.59 -1.86 2.24
CA TYR A 49 -13.54 -1.73 3.33
C TYR A 49 -14.32 -0.42 3.19
N ASN A 50 -15.50 -0.37 3.81
CA ASN A 50 -16.27 0.85 3.87
C ASN A 50 -15.91 1.60 5.13
N ALA A 51 -15.15 2.70 4.97
CA ALA A 51 -14.85 3.59 6.07
C ALA A 51 -16.06 4.48 6.35
N GLY A 52 -16.42 4.62 7.61
CA GLY A 52 -17.49 5.52 8.01
C GLY A 52 -18.89 4.92 7.99
N SER A 53 -19.04 3.62 7.77
CA SER A 53 -20.32 2.97 8.02
C SER A 53 -20.52 2.89 9.53
N THR A 54 -21.08 3.94 10.10
CA THR A 54 -21.49 3.92 11.49
C THR A 54 -22.88 3.34 11.59
N VAL A 55 -23.02 2.40 12.47
CA VAL A 55 -24.33 1.97 12.97
C VAL A 55 -24.91 3.15 13.73
N GLY A 56 -25.97 3.73 13.27
CA GLY A 56 -26.53 4.93 13.85
C GLY A 56 -26.66 5.99 12.78
N VAL A 57 -27.40 5.61 11.79
CA VAL A 57 -27.66 6.43 10.61
C VAL A 57 -28.35 7.71 11.04
N THR A 58 -27.64 8.78 10.91
CA THR A 58 -28.26 10.08 10.87
C THR A 58 -28.99 10.25 9.54
N ASP A 59 -29.89 11.18 9.48
CA ASP A 59 -30.75 11.45 8.32
C ASP A 59 -29.98 11.77 7.02
N HIS A 60 -28.70 11.82 7.08
CA HIS A 60 -27.84 11.96 5.92
C HIS A 60 -27.20 10.63 5.63
N ALA A 61 -27.45 10.10 4.42
CA ALA A 61 -26.66 8.99 3.94
C ALA A 61 -25.18 9.40 3.97
N PRO A 62 -24.37 8.83 4.86
CA PRO A 62 -22.96 9.17 4.86
C PRO A 62 -22.38 8.77 3.51
N GLU A 63 -21.59 9.65 2.93
CA GLU A 63 -20.76 9.26 1.81
C GLU A 63 -19.95 8.06 2.26
N THR A 64 -20.18 6.91 1.66
CA THR A 64 -19.40 5.72 1.92
C THR A 64 -18.01 5.93 1.35
N GLU A 65 -17.08 6.36 2.19
CA GLU A 65 -15.70 6.36 1.81
C GLU A 65 -15.23 4.93 1.75
N GLN A 66 -14.78 4.50 0.58
CA GLN A 66 -14.13 3.22 0.45
C GLN A 66 -12.68 3.35 0.88
N GLY A 67 -12.32 2.60 1.92
CA GLY A 67 -10.94 2.47 2.33
C GLY A 67 -10.29 1.27 1.65
N THR A 68 -8.98 1.34 1.50
CA THR A 68 -8.18 0.28 0.94
C THR A 68 -7.02 -0.02 1.87
N LYS A 69 -6.83 -1.29 2.19
CA LYS A 69 -5.74 -1.76 3.06
C LYS A 69 -4.92 -2.82 2.36
N LEU A 70 -3.64 -2.85 2.67
CA LEU A 70 -2.75 -3.90 2.24
C LEU A 70 -2.29 -4.70 3.45
N PHE A 71 -2.47 -6.01 3.40
CA PHE A 71 -1.99 -6.96 4.41
C PHE A 71 -0.74 -7.64 3.88
N LEU A 72 0.33 -7.63 4.64
CA LEU A 72 1.58 -8.30 4.27
C LEU A 72 2.41 -8.62 5.51
N SER A 73 3.56 -9.25 5.30
CA SER A 73 4.44 -9.63 6.40
C SER A 73 4.92 -8.41 7.19
N LYS A 74 4.94 -8.52 8.50
CA LYS A 74 5.43 -7.47 9.39
C LYS A 74 6.92 -7.16 9.22
N ASP A 75 7.66 -8.08 8.62
CA ASP A 75 9.09 -7.94 8.42
C ASP A 75 9.45 -7.06 7.22
N VAL A 76 8.45 -6.71 6.43
CA VAL A 76 8.63 -5.84 5.27
C VAL A 76 8.49 -4.39 5.70
N ASN A 77 9.51 -3.58 5.43
CA ASN A 77 9.47 -2.16 5.75
C ASN A 77 9.04 -1.36 4.52
N ILE A 78 7.88 -0.73 4.61
CA ILE A 78 7.36 0.12 3.53
C ILE A 78 7.39 1.58 4.00
N PRO A 79 8.25 2.41 3.42
CA PRO A 79 8.31 3.82 3.78
C PRO A 79 6.99 4.54 3.47
N ALA A 80 6.59 5.46 4.33
CA ALA A 80 5.41 6.29 4.10
C ALA A 80 5.58 7.07 2.80
N GLY A 81 4.50 7.19 2.05
CA GLY A 81 4.52 7.87 0.75
C GLY A 81 5.04 7.04 -0.40
N SER A 82 5.42 5.78 -0.17
CA SER A 82 5.87 4.89 -1.24
C SER A 82 4.75 4.61 -2.23
N LYS A 83 5.13 4.43 -3.48
CA LYS A 83 4.23 3.95 -4.53
C LYS A 83 4.19 2.43 -4.46
N ILE A 84 3.00 1.88 -4.38
CA ILE A 84 2.81 0.44 -4.28
C ILE A 84 1.99 -0.04 -5.48
N VAL A 85 2.60 -0.91 -6.28
CA VAL A 85 1.91 -1.54 -7.40
C VAL A 85 1.48 -2.94 -6.97
N VAL A 86 0.19 -3.14 -6.87
CA VAL A 86 -0.39 -4.43 -6.45
C VAL A 86 -0.88 -5.15 -7.69
N THR A 87 -0.45 -6.40 -7.84
CA THR A 87 -0.91 -7.28 -8.92
C THR A 87 -1.91 -8.28 -8.34
N ARG A 88 -3.11 -8.26 -8.88
CA ARG A 88 -4.20 -9.14 -8.48
C ARG A 88 -4.93 -9.65 -9.70
N ALA A 89 -4.99 -10.96 -9.85
CA ALA A 89 -5.67 -11.60 -10.97
C ALA A 89 -5.24 -11.05 -12.34
N GLY A 90 -3.94 -10.79 -12.50
CA GLY A 90 -3.39 -10.26 -13.73
C GLY A 90 -3.60 -8.76 -13.95
N ARG A 91 -4.18 -8.06 -12.97
CA ARG A 91 -4.37 -6.62 -13.04
C ARG A 91 -3.45 -5.90 -12.08
N GLU A 92 -2.98 -4.76 -12.48
CA GLU A 92 -2.16 -3.90 -11.65
C GLU A 92 -2.98 -2.73 -11.10
N PHE A 93 -2.84 -2.49 -9.81
CA PHE A 93 -3.45 -1.37 -9.12
C PHE A 93 -2.35 -0.55 -8.49
N ILE A 94 -2.37 0.75 -8.70
CA ILE A 94 -1.30 1.65 -8.24
C ILE A 94 -1.80 2.49 -7.08
N TYR A 95 -1.15 2.32 -5.93
CA TYR A 95 -1.51 3.01 -4.70
C TYR A 95 -0.32 3.73 -4.09
N LYS A 96 -0.60 4.54 -3.11
CA LYS A 96 0.37 5.25 -2.29
C LYS A 96 0.18 4.82 -0.83
N ALA A 97 1.25 4.52 -0.14
CA ALA A 97 1.20 4.20 1.28
C ALA A 97 0.82 5.45 2.07
N SER A 98 -0.27 5.37 2.82
CA SER A 98 -0.81 6.48 3.60
C SER A 98 -0.63 6.19 5.09
N GLY A 99 0.05 7.10 5.78
CA GLY A 99 0.24 7.02 7.21
C GLY A 99 1.22 5.93 7.65
N GLU A 100 1.15 5.61 8.93
CA GLU A 100 2.01 4.60 9.53
C GLU A 100 1.39 3.22 9.42
N PRO A 101 2.20 2.18 9.13
CA PRO A 101 1.69 0.82 9.14
C PRO A 101 1.30 0.39 10.55
N LYS A 102 0.20 -0.35 10.64
CA LYS A 102 -0.23 -0.97 11.89
C LYS A 102 0.38 -2.37 11.97
N ILE A 103 1.25 -2.57 12.94
CA ILE A 103 1.98 -3.83 13.07
C ILE A 103 1.29 -4.72 14.10
N PHE A 104 0.97 -5.93 13.68
CA PHE A 104 0.36 -6.97 14.51
C PHE A 104 1.36 -8.11 14.73
N THR A 105 0.95 -9.14 15.43
CA THR A 105 1.84 -10.26 15.79
C THR A 105 2.43 -10.98 14.58
N TYR A 106 1.63 -11.19 13.52
CA TYR A 106 2.02 -11.97 12.35
C TYR A 106 1.98 -11.21 11.04
N HIS A 107 1.43 -10.00 11.03
CA HIS A 107 1.28 -9.23 9.79
C HIS A 107 1.30 -7.74 10.10
N GLN A 108 1.31 -6.95 9.05
CA GLN A 108 1.07 -5.51 9.14
C GLN A 108 -0.05 -5.11 8.20
N GLU A 109 -0.74 -4.04 8.54
CA GLU A 109 -1.77 -3.44 7.72
C GLU A 109 -1.36 -2.03 7.35
N ILE A 110 -1.45 -1.71 6.07
CA ILE A 110 -1.11 -0.38 5.57
C ILE A 110 -2.33 0.19 4.87
N GLU A 111 -2.71 1.40 5.27
CA GLU A 111 -3.74 2.15 4.57
C GLU A 111 -3.20 2.64 3.24
N LEU A 112 -3.99 2.52 2.19
CA LEU A 112 -3.61 2.91 0.84
C LEU A 112 -4.53 4.01 0.31
N GLU A 113 -3.92 4.92 -0.44
CA GLU A 113 -4.62 5.92 -1.23
C GLU A 113 -4.29 5.69 -2.70
N LEU A 114 -5.16 6.17 -3.60
CA LEU A 114 -4.83 6.11 -5.02
C LEU A 114 -3.59 6.95 -5.29
N PHE A 115 -2.70 6.40 -6.08
CA PHE A 115 -1.50 7.12 -6.49
C PHE A 115 -1.84 8.04 -7.65
N GLU A 116 -1.69 9.32 -7.45
CA GLU A 116 -1.88 10.31 -8.50
C GLU A 116 -0.54 10.81 -9.03
N ARG A 117 0.36 11.14 -8.11
CA ARG A 117 1.71 11.64 -8.42
C ARG A 117 2.56 11.61 -7.17
N TRP A 118 3.84 11.71 -7.37
CA TRP A 118 4.77 11.93 -6.27
C TRP A 118 4.57 13.32 -5.67
N ALA A 119 4.59 13.37 -4.36
CA ALA A 119 4.44 14.63 -3.63
C ALA A 119 5.67 15.52 -3.80
#